data_d5ab9a0070710ce25c35934f1142b7b4
#
_entry.id   d5ab9a0070710ce25c35934f1142b7b4
#
_cell.length_a   1.000
_cell.length_b   1.000
_cell.length_c   1.000
_cell.angle_alpha   90.00
_cell.angle_beta   90.00
_cell.angle_gamma   90.00
#
_symmetry.space_group_name_H-M   'P 1'
#
loop_
_entity.id
_entity.type
_entity.pdbx_description
1 polymer ?
#
loop_
_entity_poly.entity_id
_entity_poly.type
_entity_poly.pdbx_seq_one_letter_code
_entity_poly.pdbx_strand_id
1 'polypeptide(L)'
;MGGGGQLTEAGESQAAGVYTWEEVQRHCSRNDQWLVIDRKVYNITQWAQRHPGGFRVISHYAGEDATEAFTAFHPDLKFVQKFLKPLLIGELAASEHSQDRDKNEAIIQDFLSLRLQAEREGLFQAQPLFFCLHLGHILLLEVLAWLIIWLWGTSWTLTFLCSILQAIAQSQAGWLQHDFGHLSVFKKSSWNHMLQKFVIGHVKGASANWWNHRHFQHHAKPNIFSKDPDVNMLHFFVIGATQPVEYGIKKIKYMPYHHQHQYFLLIGPPLLIPVYFHVQIIRTMISRHDWGDLAWSMSFYLRFLCSYIPLYGLLGSVALISFVRFLESHWFVWVTQMNHLPMDIDHEKHRDWLTMQLQATCNIEKSLFNDWFSGHLNFQIEHQ
;
A
#
# COMPACT_ATOMS: atom_id res chain seq x y z
N MET A 1 3.48 -41.88 -3.82
CA MET A 1 2.92 -42.72 -2.75
C MET A 1 2.19 -41.79 -1.81
N GLY A 2 0.87 -41.99 -1.70
CA GLY A 2 -0.01 -41.14 -0.95
C GLY A 2 0.08 -41.35 0.54
N GLY A 3 -0.07 -40.28 1.30
CA GLY A 3 -0.36 -40.27 2.72
C GLY A 3 -1.62 -39.48 2.96
N GLY A 4 -2.75 -40.17 2.93
CA GLY A 4 -4.05 -39.60 3.34
C GLY A 4 -4.09 -39.44 4.84
N GLY A 5 -4.03 -38.20 5.32
CA GLY A 5 -4.37 -37.86 6.69
C GLY A 5 -5.90 -37.78 6.80
N GLN A 6 -6.48 -38.70 7.56
CA GLN A 6 -7.89 -38.66 7.94
C GLN A 6 -8.22 -37.35 8.66
N LEU A 7 -9.18 -36.63 8.10
CA LEU A 7 -9.90 -35.56 8.79
C LEU A 7 -10.79 -36.26 9.84
N THR A 8 -10.44 -36.15 11.10
CA THR A 8 -11.34 -36.47 12.20
C THR A 8 -12.48 -35.48 12.18
N GLU A 9 -13.68 -35.97 11.88
CA GLU A 9 -14.94 -35.30 12.16
C GLU A 9 -15.10 -35.14 13.68
N ALA A 10 -14.86 -33.93 14.15
CA ALA A 10 -15.33 -33.49 15.49
C ALA A 10 -16.34 -32.36 15.25
N GLY A 11 -17.54 -32.75 14.88
CA GLY A 11 -18.71 -31.91 14.85
C GLY A 11 -19.46 -31.93 16.17
N GLU A 12 -18.92 -31.32 17.22
CA GLU A 12 -19.75 -30.83 18.30
C GLU A 12 -20.08 -29.36 18.01
N SER A 13 -21.37 -29.09 17.83
CA SER A 13 -21.92 -27.73 17.83
C SER A 13 -21.62 -27.14 19.22
N GLN A 14 -20.46 -26.45 19.33
CA GLN A 14 -20.23 -25.59 20.48
C GLN A 14 -21.34 -24.55 20.48
N ALA A 15 -22.07 -24.46 21.61
CA ALA A 15 -23.03 -23.38 21.84
C ALA A 15 -22.32 -22.06 21.55
N ALA A 16 -22.86 -21.27 20.60
CA ALA A 16 -22.26 -20.01 20.21
C ALA A 16 -22.15 -19.12 21.45
N GLY A 17 -20.93 -18.73 21.83
CA GLY A 17 -20.68 -17.85 22.96
C GLY A 17 -21.36 -16.51 22.76
N VAL A 18 -21.73 -15.84 23.84
CA VAL A 18 -22.21 -14.46 23.83
C VAL A 18 -21.14 -13.61 24.51
N TYR A 19 -20.63 -12.60 23.81
CA TYR A 19 -19.49 -11.82 24.27
C TYR A 19 -19.84 -10.33 24.37
N THR A 20 -19.13 -9.62 25.26
CA THR A 20 -19.18 -8.16 25.36
C THR A 20 -18.01 -7.55 24.60
N TRP A 21 -18.09 -6.25 24.29
CA TRP A 21 -16.94 -5.53 23.72
C TRP A 21 -15.72 -5.56 24.64
N GLU A 22 -15.94 -5.50 25.96
CA GLU A 22 -14.84 -5.58 26.93
C GLU A 22 -14.07 -6.91 26.81
N GLU A 23 -14.78 -8.02 26.58
CA GLU A 23 -14.13 -9.31 26.35
C GLU A 23 -13.38 -9.32 25.01
N VAL A 24 -14.02 -8.91 23.91
CA VAL A 24 -13.41 -8.87 22.59
C VAL A 24 -12.13 -8.03 22.58
N GLN A 25 -12.14 -6.85 23.22
CA GLN A 25 -11.00 -5.94 23.30
C GLN A 25 -9.78 -6.52 24.03
N ARG A 26 -9.96 -7.48 24.93
CA ARG A 26 -8.85 -8.17 25.61
C ARG A 26 -8.03 -9.03 24.65
N HIS A 27 -8.65 -9.49 23.55
CA HIS A 27 -8.04 -10.35 22.54
C HIS A 27 -7.48 -9.54 21.38
N CYS A 28 -6.56 -8.62 21.68
CA CYS A 28 -5.91 -7.75 20.68
C CYS A 28 -4.37 -7.93 20.61
N SER A 29 -3.82 -8.96 21.27
CA SER A 29 -2.39 -9.23 21.26
C SER A 29 -1.99 -10.10 20.07
N ARG A 30 -0.68 -10.07 19.71
CA ARG A 30 -0.17 -10.84 18.55
C ARG A 30 -0.53 -12.34 18.57
N ASN A 31 -0.63 -12.92 19.72
CA ASN A 31 -0.86 -14.37 19.91
C ASN A 31 -2.29 -14.70 20.31
N ASP A 32 -3.16 -13.70 20.39
CA ASP A 32 -4.54 -13.84 20.80
C ASP A 32 -5.38 -12.70 20.21
N GLN A 33 -6.06 -12.99 19.10
CA GLN A 33 -6.72 -11.99 18.26
C GLN A 33 -8.16 -12.40 17.94
N TRP A 34 -9.09 -11.58 18.37
CA TRP A 34 -10.49 -11.68 17.99
C TRP A 34 -10.91 -10.42 17.25
N LEU A 35 -11.90 -10.53 16.37
CA LEU A 35 -12.56 -9.38 15.75
C LEU A 35 -14.04 -9.66 15.56
N VAL A 36 -14.79 -8.60 15.29
CA VAL A 36 -16.22 -8.67 15.03
C VAL A 36 -16.53 -8.34 13.57
N ILE A 37 -17.41 -9.12 12.94
CA ILE A 37 -17.98 -8.84 11.62
C ILE A 37 -19.48 -9.13 11.70
N ASP A 38 -20.32 -8.17 11.39
CA ASP A 38 -21.79 -8.30 11.45
C ASP A 38 -22.29 -8.86 12.80
N ARG A 39 -21.77 -8.28 13.90
CA ARG A 39 -22.04 -8.69 15.29
C ARG A 39 -21.58 -10.11 15.65
N LYS A 40 -20.92 -10.83 14.77
CA LYS A 40 -20.35 -12.16 15.00
C LYS A 40 -18.89 -12.05 15.41
N VAL A 41 -18.50 -12.80 16.43
CA VAL A 41 -17.16 -12.79 17.00
C VAL A 41 -16.34 -13.93 16.40
N TYR A 42 -15.18 -13.60 15.85
CA TYR A 42 -14.28 -14.53 15.18
C TYR A 42 -12.92 -14.56 15.87
N ASN A 43 -12.43 -15.76 16.19
CA ASN A 43 -11.05 -15.94 16.64
C ASN A 43 -10.13 -16.11 15.43
N ILE A 44 -9.34 -15.09 15.15
CA ILE A 44 -8.43 -15.03 14.01
C ILE A 44 -6.98 -15.35 14.36
N THR A 45 -6.66 -15.71 15.59
CA THR A 45 -5.29 -15.89 16.12
C THR A 45 -4.40 -16.70 15.19
N GLN A 46 -4.88 -17.87 14.76
CA GLN A 46 -4.10 -18.75 13.87
C GLN A 46 -4.25 -18.39 12.38
N TRP A 47 -5.42 -17.83 12.02
CA TRP A 47 -5.71 -17.47 10.64
C TRP A 47 -4.93 -16.23 10.18
N ALA A 48 -4.70 -15.28 11.07
CA ALA A 48 -4.04 -14.01 10.73
C ALA A 48 -2.70 -14.21 10.00
N GLN A 49 -1.92 -15.23 10.37
CA GLN A 49 -0.65 -15.57 9.69
C GLN A 49 -0.82 -16.05 8.24
N ARG A 50 -2.00 -16.51 7.88
CA ARG A 50 -2.33 -17.08 6.55
C ARG A 50 -3.21 -16.14 5.74
N HIS A 51 -3.58 -14.98 6.29
CA HIS A 51 -4.46 -14.03 5.63
C HIS A 51 -3.80 -13.49 4.34
N PRO A 52 -4.45 -13.62 3.16
CA PRO A 52 -3.87 -13.22 1.87
C PRO A 52 -3.47 -11.74 1.80
N GLY A 53 -4.25 -10.84 2.42
CA GLY A 53 -3.94 -9.41 2.54
C GLY A 53 -2.80 -9.10 3.51
N GLY A 54 -2.28 -10.10 4.21
CA GLY A 54 -1.18 -9.99 5.15
C GLY A 54 -1.61 -9.98 6.63
N PHE A 55 -0.72 -10.52 7.47
CA PHE A 55 -0.94 -10.61 8.92
C PHE A 55 -1.30 -9.27 9.56
N ARG A 56 -0.56 -8.21 9.25
CA ARG A 56 -0.74 -6.91 9.90
C ARG A 56 -2.08 -6.26 9.55
N VAL A 57 -2.54 -6.41 8.30
CA VAL A 57 -3.79 -5.81 7.83
C VAL A 57 -4.96 -6.29 8.68
N ILE A 58 -5.13 -7.62 8.81
CA ILE A 58 -6.22 -8.18 9.63
C ILE A 58 -5.99 -7.91 11.13
N SER A 59 -4.74 -7.93 11.61
CA SER A 59 -4.40 -7.66 13.01
C SER A 59 -4.67 -6.22 13.43
N HIS A 60 -4.78 -5.27 12.51
CA HIS A 60 -5.17 -3.90 12.82
C HIS A 60 -6.57 -3.78 13.39
N TYR A 61 -7.41 -4.77 13.12
CA TYR A 61 -8.79 -4.85 13.62
C TYR A 61 -8.97 -5.82 14.81
N ALA A 62 -7.88 -6.33 15.37
CA ALA A 62 -7.97 -7.19 16.55
C ALA A 62 -8.55 -6.42 17.76
N GLY A 63 -9.62 -6.94 18.37
CA GLY A 63 -10.38 -6.28 19.42
C GLY A 63 -11.44 -5.28 18.94
N GLU A 64 -11.65 -5.15 17.62
CA GLU A 64 -12.48 -4.11 17.01
C GLU A 64 -13.57 -4.68 16.08
N ASP A 65 -14.51 -3.79 15.68
CA ASP A 65 -15.47 -4.04 14.61
C ASP A 65 -14.76 -3.88 13.25
N ALA A 66 -14.72 -4.97 12.51
CA ALA A 66 -14.12 -5.00 11.18
C ALA A 66 -15.17 -5.03 10.04
N THR A 67 -16.46 -4.88 10.34
CA THR A 67 -17.55 -5.10 9.38
C THR A 67 -17.40 -4.26 8.12
N GLU A 68 -17.18 -2.97 8.27
CA GLU A 68 -17.07 -2.05 7.12
C GLU A 68 -15.82 -2.33 6.30
N ALA A 69 -14.65 -2.43 6.95
CA ALA A 69 -13.39 -2.75 6.30
C ALA A 69 -13.43 -4.13 5.61
N PHE A 70 -14.03 -5.12 6.27
CA PHE A 70 -14.23 -6.45 5.68
C PHE A 70 -15.03 -6.38 4.39
N THR A 71 -16.13 -5.64 4.39
CA THR A 71 -17.00 -5.46 3.22
C THR A 71 -16.31 -4.67 2.11
N ALA A 72 -15.52 -3.65 2.47
CA ALA A 72 -14.79 -2.83 1.51
C ALA A 72 -13.68 -3.60 0.79
N PHE A 73 -12.90 -4.39 1.52
CA PHE A 73 -11.73 -5.08 0.97
C PHE A 73 -12.02 -6.44 0.31
N HIS A 74 -13.23 -6.98 0.47
CA HIS A 74 -13.55 -8.30 -0.07
C HIS A 74 -14.71 -8.23 -1.09
N PRO A 75 -14.41 -8.13 -2.40
CA PRO A 75 -15.45 -8.00 -3.42
C PRO A 75 -16.35 -9.24 -3.57
N ASP A 76 -15.84 -10.44 -3.25
CA ASP A 76 -16.61 -11.70 -3.23
C ASP A 76 -16.82 -12.20 -1.80
N LEU A 77 -17.80 -11.60 -1.12
CA LEU A 77 -18.16 -11.96 0.25
C LEU A 77 -18.58 -13.43 0.38
N LYS A 78 -19.27 -14.00 -0.64
CA LYS A 78 -19.70 -15.42 -0.62
C LYS A 78 -18.51 -16.37 -0.60
N PHE A 79 -17.47 -16.05 -1.34
CA PHE A 79 -16.23 -16.82 -1.33
C PHE A 79 -15.52 -16.73 0.01
N VAL A 80 -15.39 -15.53 0.57
CA VAL A 80 -14.65 -15.29 1.81
C VAL A 80 -15.37 -15.86 3.04
N GLN A 81 -16.70 -15.87 3.05
CA GLN A 81 -17.49 -16.46 4.14
C GLN A 81 -17.15 -17.93 4.43
N LYS A 82 -16.66 -18.68 3.44
CA LYS A 82 -16.21 -20.08 3.64
C LYS A 82 -15.02 -20.17 4.60
N PHE A 83 -14.17 -19.15 4.62
CA PHE A 83 -13.01 -19.08 5.52
C PHE A 83 -13.36 -18.51 6.89
N LEU A 84 -14.42 -17.71 6.99
CA LEU A 84 -14.91 -17.17 8.27
C LEU A 84 -15.63 -18.22 9.11
N LYS A 85 -16.39 -19.13 8.48
CA LYS A 85 -17.21 -20.13 9.18
C LYS A 85 -16.45 -20.91 10.26
N PRO A 86 -15.24 -21.46 10.02
CA PRO A 86 -14.48 -22.20 11.03
C PRO A 86 -13.85 -21.31 12.11
N LEU A 87 -13.85 -19.98 11.95
CA LEU A 87 -13.28 -19.02 12.89
C LEU A 87 -14.34 -18.46 13.86
N LEU A 88 -15.61 -18.69 13.58
CA LEU A 88 -16.74 -18.19 14.39
C LEU A 88 -16.72 -18.83 15.78
N ILE A 89 -16.74 -18.00 16.84
CA ILE A 89 -16.78 -18.43 18.22
C ILE A 89 -18.05 -18.00 18.94
N GLY A 90 -18.80 -17.02 18.43
CA GLY A 90 -20.05 -16.56 19.00
C GLY A 90 -20.53 -15.24 18.43
N GLU A 91 -21.38 -14.55 19.20
CA GLU A 91 -21.98 -13.27 18.79
C GLU A 91 -21.83 -12.24 19.91
N LEU A 92 -21.91 -10.96 19.56
CA LEU A 92 -22.00 -9.89 20.55
C LEU A 92 -23.35 -9.95 21.29
N ALA A 93 -23.32 -9.67 22.58
CA ALA A 93 -24.54 -9.57 23.40
C ALA A 93 -25.51 -8.55 22.79
N ALA A 94 -26.80 -8.82 22.85
CA ALA A 94 -27.83 -7.96 22.28
C ALA A 94 -27.82 -6.53 22.86
N SER A 95 -27.35 -6.37 24.10
CA SER A 95 -27.18 -5.07 24.78
C SER A 95 -25.98 -4.25 24.27
N GLU A 96 -25.06 -4.89 23.59
CA GLU A 96 -23.87 -4.18 23.06
C GLU A 96 -24.25 -3.37 21.82
N HIS A 97 -23.94 -2.07 21.88
CA HIS A 97 -24.08 -1.15 20.74
C HIS A 97 -22.81 -1.10 19.91
N SER A 98 -22.80 -0.30 18.84
CA SER A 98 -21.58 -0.05 18.08
C SER A 98 -20.46 0.45 18.99
N GLN A 99 -19.24 0.00 18.71
CA GLN A 99 -18.03 0.45 19.42
C GLN A 99 -17.79 1.95 19.23
N ASP A 100 -18.20 2.46 18.08
CA ASP A 100 -18.15 3.88 17.74
C ASP A 100 -19.42 4.60 18.22
N ARG A 101 -19.25 5.47 19.22
CA ARG A 101 -20.36 6.28 19.76
C ARG A 101 -20.80 7.37 18.77
N ASP A 102 -19.91 7.81 17.88
CA ASP A 102 -20.14 8.90 16.94
C ASP A 102 -20.33 8.39 15.49
N LYS A 103 -20.73 7.15 15.33
CA LYS A 103 -20.96 6.53 14.03
C LYS A 103 -22.07 7.26 13.27
N ASN A 104 -21.72 7.83 12.11
CA ASN A 104 -22.70 8.50 11.25
C ASN A 104 -23.37 7.50 10.31
N GLU A 105 -24.40 6.83 10.78
CA GLU A 105 -25.16 5.84 10.00
C GLU A 105 -25.69 6.41 8.68
N ALA A 106 -26.05 7.71 8.61
CA ALA A 106 -26.55 8.33 7.40
C ALA A 106 -25.48 8.37 6.30
N ILE A 107 -24.28 8.82 6.64
CA ILE A 107 -23.15 8.85 5.67
C ILE A 107 -22.79 7.45 5.19
N ILE A 108 -22.81 6.46 6.09
CA ILE A 108 -22.52 5.07 5.71
C ILE A 108 -23.56 4.54 4.73
N GLN A 109 -24.84 4.81 4.95
CA GLN A 109 -25.91 4.40 4.03
C GLN A 109 -25.83 5.12 2.69
N ASP A 110 -25.49 6.41 2.68
CA ASP A 110 -25.25 7.16 1.45
C ASP A 110 -24.08 6.60 0.65
N PHE A 111 -22.97 6.28 1.33
CA PHE A 111 -21.83 5.63 0.71
C PHE A 111 -22.16 4.27 0.10
N LEU A 112 -22.90 3.42 0.82
CA LEU A 112 -23.34 2.12 0.31
C LEU A 112 -24.25 2.29 -0.92
N SER A 113 -25.12 3.28 -0.92
CA SER A 113 -26.01 3.61 -2.04
C SER A 113 -25.21 4.09 -3.26
N LEU A 114 -24.21 4.96 -3.05
CA LEU A 114 -23.31 5.44 -4.08
C LEU A 114 -22.48 4.30 -4.69
N ARG A 115 -21.95 3.40 -3.85
CA ARG A 115 -21.21 2.21 -4.30
C ARG A 115 -22.07 1.32 -5.19
N LEU A 116 -23.30 1.03 -4.78
CA LEU A 116 -24.25 0.24 -5.58
C LEU A 116 -24.59 0.91 -6.91
N GLN A 117 -24.68 2.23 -6.94
CA GLN A 117 -24.87 2.98 -8.18
C GLN A 117 -23.65 2.83 -9.09
N ALA A 118 -22.44 3.03 -8.58
CA ALA A 118 -21.19 2.88 -9.32
C ALA A 118 -21.01 1.46 -9.90
N GLU A 119 -21.43 0.42 -9.13
CA GLU A 119 -21.44 -0.96 -9.60
C GLU A 119 -22.41 -1.16 -10.78
N ARG A 120 -23.63 -0.61 -10.69
CA ARG A 120 -24.65 -0.69 -11.76
C ARG A 120 -24.22 0.05 -13.02
N GLU A 121 -23.54 1.17 -12.89
CA GLU A 121 -22.99 1.96 -14.00
C GLU A 121 -21.70 1.36 -14.58
N GLY A 122 -21.17 0.30 -13.98
CA GLY A 122 -19.95 -0.39 -14.42
C GLY A 122 -18.67 0.40 -14.23
N LEU A 123 -18.64 1.34 -13.29
CA LEU A 123 -17.47 2.21 -13.04
C LEU A 123 -16.27 1.44 -12.49
N PHE A 124 -16.47 0.26 -11.90
CA PHE A 124 -15.40 -0.64 -11.46
C PHE A 124 -14.82 -1.54 -12.57
N GLN A 125 -15.21 -1.29 -13.84
CA GLN A 125 -14.66 -2.05 -14.96
C GLN A 125 -13.45 -1.34 -15.56
N ALA A 126 -12.28 -1.98 -15.44
CA ALA A 126 -11.04 -1.47 -16.00
C ALA A 126 -11.11 -1.40 -17.53
N GLN A 127 -10.43 -0.40 -18.11
CA GLN A 127 -10.28 -0.23 -19.55
C GLN A 127 -8.92 -0.78 -20.00
N PRO A 128 -8.80 -2.01 -20.53
CA PRO A 128 -7.51 -2.64 -20.83
C PRO A 128 -6.61 -1.82 -21.76
N LEU A 129 -7.21 -1.09 -22.69
CA LEU A 129 -6.46 -0.23 -23.62
C LEU A 129 -5.68 0.86 -22.89
N PHE A 130 -6.26 1.48 -21.85
CA PHE A 130 -5.57 2.47 -21.02
C PHE A 130 -4.28 1.90 -20.42
N PHE A 131 -4.37 0.71 -19.82
CA PHE A 131 -3.20 0.07 -19.17
C PHE A 131 -2.16 -0.39 -20.20
N CYS A 132 -2.57 -0.84 -21.38
CA CYS A 132 -1.67 -1.16 -22.47
C CYS A 132 -0.93 0.09 -22.99
N LEU A 133 -1.63 1.20 -23.16
CA LEU A 133 -1.03 2.47 -23.59
C LEU A 133 -0.10 3.03 -22.53
N HIS A 134 -0.46 2.92 -21.26
CA HIS A 134 0.38 3.36 -20.15
C HIS A 134 1.67 2.54 -20.07
N LEU A 135 1.59 1.22 -20.16
CA LEU A 135 2.78 0.36 -20.25
C LEU A 135 3.63 0.68 -21.49
N GLY A 136 2.97 0.84 -22.64
CA GLY A 136 3.64 1.23 -23.89
C GLY A 136 4.39 2.57 -23.76
N HIS A 137 3.79 3.56 -23.11
CA HIS A 137 4.42 4.84 -22.80
C HIS A 137 5.69 4.67 -21.94
N ILE A 138 5.63 3.87 -20.89
CA ILE A 138 6.77 3.59 -20.01
C ILE A 138 7.93 2.96 -20.79
N LEU A 139 7.63 1.88 -21.53
CA LEU A 139 8.64 1.18 -22.32
C LEU A 139 9.23 2.05 -23.43
N LEU A 140 8.41 2.88 -24.07
CA LEU A 140 8.86 3.84 -25.07
C LEU A 140 9.85 4.84 -24.47
N LEU A 141 9.59 5.39 -23.29
CA LEU A 141 10.50 6.32 -22.62
C LEU A 141 11.84 5.66 -22.29
N GLU A 142 11.85 4.41 -21.80
CA GLU A 142 13.08 3.67 -21.54
C GLU A 142 13.89 3.44 -22.82
N VAL A 143 13.23 3.05 -23.92
CA VAL A 143 13.88 2.85 -25.22
C VAL A 143 14.42 4.17 -25.76
N LEU A 144 13.66 5.25 -25.71
CA LEU A 144 14.10 6.58 -26.16
C LEU A 144 15.29 7.08 -25.35
N ALA A 145 15.28 6.92 -24.02
CA ALA A 145 16.39 7.29 -23.16
C ALA A 145 17.68 6.55 -23.54
N TRP A 146 17.58 5.25 -23.82
CA TRP A 146 18.71 4.45 -24.26
C TRP A 146 19.19 4.85 -25.69
N LEU A 147 18.24 5.02 -26.64
CA LEU A 147 18.56 5.39 -28.02
C LEU A 147 19.26 6.75 -28.13
N ILE A 148 18.86 7.73 -27.32
CA ILE A 148 19.49 9.05 -27.29
C ILE A 148 20.99 8.91 -27.00
N ILE A 149 21.34 8.13 -26.00
CA ILE A 149 22.75 7.93 -25.64
C ILE A 149 23.47 7.05 -26.65
N TRP A 150 22.84 6.03 -27.18
CA TRP A 150 23.38 5.13 -28.17
C TRP A 150 23.75 5.88 -29.48
N LEU A 151 22.88 6.79 -29.95
CA LEU A 151 23.05 7.46 -31.23
C LEU A 151 23.92 8.72 -31.14
N TRP A 152 23.82 9.45 -30.03
CA TRP A 152 24.47 10.79 -29.93
C TRP A 152 25.54 10.90 -28.83
N GLY A 153 25.76 9.82 -28.07
CA GLY A 153 26.83 9.76 -27.07
C GLY A 153 26.45 10.30 -25.69
N THR A 154 27.46 10.34 -24.81
CA THR A 154 27.29 10.54 -23.36
C THR A 154 27.64 11.98 -22.91
N SER A 155 27.25 13.00 -23.66
CA SER A 155 27.44 14.38 -23.21
C SER A 155 26.58 14.67 -21.96
N TRP A 156 26.97 15.65 -21.16
CA TRP A 156 26.24 16.03 -19.95
C TRP A 156 24.75 16.35 -20.21
N THR A 157 24.48 17.10 -21.30
CA THR A 157 23.10 17.46 -21.67
C THR A 157 22.28 16.23 -22.03
N LEU A 158 22.83 15.32 -22.83
CA LEU A 158 22.13 14.08 -23.22
C LEU A 158 21.98 13.13 -22.06
N THR A 159 22.98 13.04 -21.17
CA THR A 159 22.90 12.24 -19.95
C THR A 159 21.80 12.78 -19.01
N PHE A 160 21.69 14.10 -18.87
CA PHE A 160 20.63 14.72 -18.09
C PHE A 160 19.25 14.44 -18.69
N LEU A 161 19.09 14.57 -20.02
CA LEU A 161 17.85 14.23 -20.71
C LEU A 161 17.49 12.74 -20.55
N CYS A 162 18.46 11.85 -20.73
CA CYS A 162 18.29 10.42 -20.49
C CYS A 162 17.82 10.15 -19.05
N SER A 163 18.42 10.82 -18.06
CA SER A 163 18.06 10.67 -16.65
C SER A 163 16.62 11.12 -16.38
N ILE A 164 16.17 12.22 -17.01
CA ILE A 164 14.78 12.69 -16.89
C ILE A 164 13.81 11.67 -17.50
N LEU A 165 14.07 11.20 -18.74
CA LEU A 165 13.21 10.21 -19.39
C LEU A 165 13.12 8.92 -18.58
N GLN A 166 14.24 8.44 -18.03
CA GLN A 166 14.28 7.28 -17.15
C GLN A 166 13.51 7.55 -15.85
N ALA A 167 13.67 8.71 -15.22
CA ALA A 167 12.93 9.05 -13.99
C ALA A 167 11.41 9.11 -14.23
N ILE A 168 10.99 9.65 -15.39
CA ILE A 168 9.58 9.63 -15.79
C ILE A 168 9.10 8.18 -15.93
N ALA A 169 9.82 7.35 -16.68
CA ALA A 169 9.46 5.94 -16.87
C ALA A 169 9.36 5.18 -15.53
N GLN A 170 10.31 5.41 -14.61
CA GLN A 170 10.34 4.77 -13.29
C GLN A 170 9.18 5.24 -12.39
N SER A 171 8.82 6.52 -12.40
CA SER A 171 7.68 7.04 -11.66
C SER A 171 6.36 6.50 -12.22
N GLN A 172 6.17 6.55 -13.53
CA GLN A 172 4.99 6.01 -14.21
C GLN A 172 4.84 4.49 -14.01
N ALA A 173 5.94 3.75 -13.95
CA ALA A 173 5.91 2.33 -13.59
C ALA A 173 5.45 2.13 -12.13
N GLY A 174 5.76 3.06 -11.23
CA GLY A 174 5.26 3.08 -9.86
C GLY A 174 3.74 3.22 -9.79
N TRP A 175 3.17 4.09 -10.61
CA TRP A 175 1.72 4.28 -10.68
C TRP A 175 1.02 3.09 -11.36
N LEU A 176 1.54 2.62 -12.47
CA LEU A 176 0.94 1.48 -13.18
C LEU A 176 0.93 0.20 -12.35
N GLN A 177 2.02 -0.13 -11.63
CA GLN A 177 2.05 -1.32 -10.77
C GLN A 177 1.08 -1.24 -9.61
N HIS A 178 0.74 -0.04 -9.16
CA HIS A 178 -0.18 0.22 -8.07
C HIS A 178 -1.57 -0.38 -8.37
N ASP A 179 -2.11 -0.14 -9.55
CA ASP A 179 -3.43 -0.63 -9.96
C ASP A 179 -3.45 -2.16 -10.12
N PHE A 180 -2.35 -2.75 -10.62
CA PHE A 180 -2.19 -4.20 -10.60
C PHE A 180 -2.10 -4.76 -9.18
N GLY A 181 -1.48 -4.03 -8.25
CA GLY A 181 -1.40 -4.40 -6.84
C GLY A 181 -2.77 -4.46 -6.17
N HIS A 182 -3.68 -3.57 -6.53
CA HIS A 182 -5.08 -3.58 -6.11
C HIS A 182 -5.95 -4.65 -6.78
N LEU A 183 -5.38 -5.45 -7.69
CA LEU A 183 -6.09 -6.47 -8.46
C LEU A 183 -7.26 -5.92 -9.30
N SER A 184 -7.22 -4.63 -9.65
CA SER A 184 -8.33 -3.88 -10.24
C SER A 184 -8.40 -3.97 -11.77
N VAL A 185 -7.34 -4.45 -12.44
CA VAL A 185 -7.24 -4.40 -13.92
C VAL A 185 -7.80 -5.64 -14.59
N PHE A 186 -7.53 -6.82 -14.08
CA PHE A 186 -7.97 -8.09 -14.65
C PHE A 186 -8.86 -8.86 -13.68
N LYS A 187 -9.91 -9.49 -14.17
CA LYS A 187 -10.78 -10.37 -13.38
C LYS A 187 -10.01 -11.53 -12.74
N LYS A 188 -8.97 -12.05 -13.41
CA LYS A 188 -8.14 -13.13 -12.88
C LYS A 188 -6.96 -12.55 -12.11
N SER A 189 -6.93 -12.72 -10.79
CA SER A 189 -5.89 -12.20 -9.88
C SER A 189 -4.47 -12.55 -10.31
N SER A 190 -4.26 -13.76 -10.88
CA SER A 190 -2.92 -14.19 -11.32
C SER A 190 -2.33 -13.31 -12.43
N TRP A 191 -3.14 -12.71 -13.29
CA TRP A 191 -2.69 -11.77 -14.31
C TRP A 191 -2.26 -10.43 -13.68
N ASN A 192 -3.03 -9.93 -12.71
CA ASN A 192 -2.65 -8.73 -11.96
C ASN A 192 -1.31 -8.95 -11.25
N HIS A 193 -1.16 -10.05 -10.50
CA HIS A 193 0.10 -10.36 -9.81
C HIS A 193 1.29 -10.51 -10.75
N MET A 194 1.12 -11.17 -11.90
CA MET A 194 2.19 -11.35 -12.87
C MET A 194 2.63 -10.02 -13.46
N LEU A 195 1.68 -9.17 -13.87
CA LEU A 195 2.00 -7.86 -14.45
C LEU A 195 2.52 -6.88 -13.40
N GLN A 196 2.02 -6.94 -12.16
CA GLN A 196 2.60 -6.19 -11.07
C GLN A 196 4.08 -6.56 -10.89
N LYS A 197 4.42 -7.84 -10.80
CA LYS A 197 5.81 -8.31 -10.64
C LYS A 197 6.67 -7.92 -11.83
N PHE A 198 6.14 -7.98 -13.05
CA PHE A 198 6.85 -7.50 -14.23
C PHE A 198 7.13 -6.00 -14.14
N VAL A 199 6.13 -5.17 -13.83
CA VAL A 199 6.30 -3.70 -13.82
C VAL A 199 7.15 -3.26 -12.64
N ILE A 200 6.84 -3.67 -11.42
CA ILE A 200 7.60 -3.23 -10.24
C ILE A 200 8.95 -3.95 -10.12
N GLY A 201 9.08 -5.19 -10.55
CA GLY A 201 10.31 -5.97 -10.49
C GLY A 201 11.21 -5.72 -11.69
N HIS A 202 10.78 -6.09 -12.90
CA HIS A 202 11.62 -6.04 -14.09
C HIS A 202 11.79 -4.62 -14.68
N VAL A 203 10.74 -3.79 -14.64
CA VAL A 203 10.83 -2.42 -15.19
C VAL A 203 11.41 -1.46 -14.14
N LYS A 204 11.05 -1.62 -12.86
CA LYS A 204 11.40 -0.67 -11.78
C LYS A 204 12.48 -1.17 -10.80
N GLY A 205 12.67 -2.48 -10.62
CA GLY A 205 13.69 -3.04 -9.72
C GLY A 205 13.33 -2.99 -8.24
N ALA A 206 12.04 -3.15 -7.91
CA ALA A 206 11.54 -3.22 -6.55
C ALA A 206 10.75 -4.52 -6.31
N SER A 207 10.10 -4.69 -5.15
CA SER A 207 9.37 -5.91 -4.77
C SER A 207 7.87 -5.64 -4.70
N ALA A 208 7.07 -6.46 -5.40
CA ALA A 208 5.63 -6.44 -5.35
C ALA A 208 5.10 -6.79 -3.94
N ASN A 209 5.65 -7.84 -3.34
CA ASN A 209 5.21 -8.31 -2.02
C ASN A 209 5.58 -7.32 -0.90
N TRP A 210 6.72 -6.63 -1.00
CA TRP A 210 7.07 -5.58 -0.06
C TRP A 210 6.11 -4.39 -0.19
N TRP A 211 5.80 -3.97 -1.42
CA TRP A 211 4.89 -2.86 -1.68
C TRP A 211 3.48 -3.19 -1.20
N ASN A 212 2.91 -4.34 -1.60
CA ASN A 212 1.59 -4.79 -1.18
C ASN A 212 1.48 -4.83 0.35
N HIS A 213 2.51 -5.35 1.04
CA HIS A 213 2.51 -5.43 2.49
C HIS A 213 2.42 -4.07 3.18
N ARG A 214 3.05 -3.04 2.63
CA ARG A 214 2.95 -1.68 3.18
C ARG A 214 1.63 -1.02 2.80
N HIS A 215 1.29 -1.07 1.53
CA HIS A 215 0.16 -0.38 0.95
C HIS A 215 -1.19 -0.87 1.50
N PHE A 216 -1.36 -2.16 1.67
CA PHE A 216 -2.57 -2.69 2.29
C PHE A 216 -2.74 -2.30 3.76
N GLN A 217 -1.64 -2.12 4.50
CA GLN A 217 -1.71 -1.57 5.86
C GLN A 217 -2.15 -0.10 5.86
N HIS A 218 -1.63 0.68 4.91
CA HIS A 218 -2.03 2.07 4.71
C HIS A 218 -3.53 2.16 4.42
N HIS A 219 -4.05 1.41 3.44
CA HIS A 219 -5.50 1.37 3.17
C HIS A 219 -6.34 0.88 4.35
N ALA A 220 -5.82 -0.03 5.16
CA ALA A 220 -6.56 -0.53 6.32
C ALA A 220 -6.79 0.55 7.38
N LYS A 221 -5.79 1.36 7.67
CA LYS A 221 -5.82 2.38 8.73
C LYS A 221 -4.95 3.58 8.32
N PRO A 222 -5.35 4.37 7.29
CA PRO A 222 -4.55 5.49 6.81
C PRO A 222 -4.39 6.57 7.88
N ASN A 223 -3.22 7.21 7.88
CA ASN A 223 -2.85 8.29 8.80
C ASN A 223 -2.91 7.96 10.32
N ILE A 224 -2.96 6.68 10.68
CA ILE A 224 -2.97 6.26 12.08
C ILE A 224 -1.56 5.90 12.54
N PHE A 225 -1.02 6.62 13.53
CA PHE A 225 0.25 6.27 14.14
C PHE A 225 0.25 4.82 14.65
N SER A 226 1.36 4.12 14.51
CA SER A 226 1.58 2.71 14.80
C SER A 226 0.91 1.69 13.86
N LYS A 227 -0.05 2.08 13.04
CA LYS A 227 -0.76 1.19 12.10
C LYS A 227 -0.39 1.47 10.64
N ASP A 228 -0.39 2.73 10.22
CA ASP A 228 0.02 3.13 8.88
C ASP A 228 1.55 3.22 8.76
N PRO A 229 2.19 2.40 7.90
CA PRO A 229 3.64 2.47 7.71
C PRO A 229 4.11 3.77 7.04
N ASP A 230 3.22 4.52 6.38
CA ASP A 230 3.61 5.72 5.63
C ASP A 230 3.73 6.95 6.54
N VAL A 231 3.00 7.01 7.65
CA VAL A 231 3.19 8.03 8.69
C VAL A 231 4.17 7.61 9.78
N ASN A 232 4.52 6.32 9.86
CA ASN A 232 5.52 5.79 10.80
C ASN A 232 6.91 5.60 10.19
N MET A 233 7.20 6.33 9.12
CA MET A 233 8.56 6.39 8.59
C MET A 233 9.47 7.12 9.58
N LEU A 234 10.75 6.80 9.53
CA LEU A 234 11.84 7.32 10.36
C LEU A 234 11.54 8.64 11.09
N HIS A 235 12.00 8.78 12.32
CA HIS A 235 11.84 9.98 13.16
C HIS A 235 12.59 11.24 12.63
N PHE A 236 12.65 11.41 11.30
CA PHE A 236 13.24 12.60 10.67
C PHE A 236 12.31 13.79 10.65
N PHE A 237 11.03 13.54 10.68
CA PHE A 237 9.98 14.56 10.68
C PHE A 237 8.98 14.27 11.80
N VAL A 238 8.40 15.32 12.35
CA VAL A 238 7.18 15.25 13.18
C VAL A 238 6.02 15.77 12.35
N ILE A 239 4.94 14.99 12.32
CA ILE A 239 3.78 15.22 11.45
C ILE A 239 2.48 15.23 12.26
N GLY A 240 1.42 15.80 11.66
CA GLY A 240 0.13 15.96 12.34
C GLY A 240 0.20 16.93 13.50
N ALA A 241 -0.89 17.02 14.26
CA ALA A 241 -1.01 17.91 15.42
C ALA A 241 -0.51 17.26 16.73
N THR A 242 -0.66 15.96 16.86
CA THR A 242 -0.40 15.22 18.11
C THR A 242 1.07 14.91 18.33
N GLN A 243 1.79 14.45 17.32
CA GLN A 243 3.19 14.02 17.46
C GLN A 243 4.14 15.14 17.91
N PRO A 244 4.06 16.39 17.41
CA PRO A 244 4.92 17.48 17.89
C PRO A 244 4.73 17.75 19.39
N VAL A 245 3.49 17.68 19.89
CA VAL A 245 3.17 17.86 21.32
C VAL A 245 3.76 16.72 22.15
N GLU A 246 3.57 15.48 21.72
CA GLU A 246 4.15 14.30 22.40
C GLU A 246 5.67 14.37 22.46
N TYR A 247 6.33 14.73 21.37
CA TYR A 247 7.78 14.85 21.31
C TYR A 247 8.28 15.98 22.22
N GLY A 248 7.52 17.09 22.31
CA GLY A 248 7.80 18.18 23.24
C GLY A 248 7.72 17.73 24.71
N ILE A 249 6.64 17.03 25.09
CA ILE A 249 6.43 16.50 26.44
C ILE A 249 7.52 15.47 26.80
N LYS A 250 7.78 14.51 25.89
CA LYS A 250 8.79 13.45 26.07
C LYS A 250 10.23 13.94 25.91
N LYS A 251 10.44 15.22 25.57
CA LYS A 251 11.76 15.84 25.28
C LYS A 251 12.57 15.09 24.23
N ILE A 252 11.89 14.52 23.22
CA ILE A 252 12.52 13.79 22.12
C ILE A 252 13.17 14.78 21.16
N LYS A 253 14.49 14.64 20.92
CA LYS A 253 15.28 15.54 20.06
C LYS A 253 16.19 14.77 19.11
N TYR A 254 15.63 13.86 18.32
CA TYR A 254 16.44 13.14 17.32
C TYR A 254 16.93 14.06 16.20
N MET A 255 16.10 15.07 15.86
CA MET A 255 16.36 16.04 14.80
C MET A 255 15.99 17.45 15.28
N PRO A 256 16.50 18.52 14.62
CA PRO A 256 16.07 19.90 14.90
C PRO A 256 14.70 20.16 14.24
N TYR A 257 13.63 19.58 14.79
CA TYR A 257 12.29 19.56 14.19
C TYR A 257 11.71 20.93 13.86
N HIS A 258 12.08 21.97 14.62
CA HIS A 258 11.68 23.36 14.32
C HIS A 258 12.26 23.90 13.01
N HIS A 259 13.26 23.22 12.44
CA HIS A 259 13.84 23.49 11.12
C HIS A 259 13.43 22.46 10.05
N GLN A 260 12.47 21.58 10.31
CA GLN A 260 12.13 20.51 9.35
C GLN A 260 11.70 21.02 7.97
N HIS A 261 11.08 22.19 7.89
CA HIS A 261 10.74 22.86 6.65
C HIS A 261 11.97 23.25 5.81
N GLN A 262 13.14 23.41 6.43
CA GLN A 262 14.39 23.74 5.74
C GLN A 262 15.10 22.48 5.24
N TYR A 263 15.15 21.42 6.03
CA TYR A 263 15.86 20.20 5.64
C TYR A 263 14.98 19.18 4.91
N PHE A 264 13.68 19.38 4.82
CA PHE A 264 12.75 18.46 4.15
C PHE A 264 13.21 18.10 2.74
N LEU A 265 13.51 19.09 1.90
CA LEU A 265 13.93 18.89 0.51
C LEU A 265 15.28 18.17 0.38
N LEU A 266 16.14 18.26 1.41
CA LEU A 266 17.48 17.66 1.40
C LEU A 266 17.51 16.23 1.92
N ILE A 267 16.58 15.86 2.80
CA ILE A 267 16.60 14.56 3.48
C ILE A 267 15.45 13.67 2.98
N GLY A 268 14.21 14.16 2.97
CA GLY A 268 13.05 13.35 2.65
C GLY A 268 13.12 12.78 1.22
N PRO A 269 12.87 13.61 0.18
CA PRO A 269 12.84 13.12 -1.18
C PRO A 269 14.15 12.47 -1.64
N PRO A 270 15.35 13.05 -1.40
CA PRO A 270 16.57 12.46 -1.93
C PRO A 270 16.91 11.08 -1.39
N LEU A 271 16.55 10.79 -0.14
CA LEU A 271 16.95 9.55 0.54
C LEU A 271 15.86 8.48 0.58
N LEU A 272 14.61 8.81 0.27
CA LEU A 272 13.51 7.86 0.41
C LEU A 272 13.69 6.63 -0.49
N ILE A 273 13.69 6.81 -1.81
CA ILE A 273 13.86 5.67 -2.74
C ILE A 273 15.30 5.18 -2.79
N PRO A 274 16.32 6.05 -3.03
CA PRO A 274 17.68 5.55 -3.22
C PRO A 274 18.27 4.82 -2.01
N VAL A 275 17.85 5.16 -0.81
CA VAL A 275 18.43 4.59 0.43
C VAL A 275 17.38 3.79 1.20
N TYR A 276 16.37 4.45 1.72
CA TYR A 276 15.45 3.84 2.68
C TYR A 276 14.67 2.67 2.08
N PHE A 277 14.02 2.87 0.93
CA PHE A 277 13.25 1.80 0.29
C PHE A 277 14.14 0.68 -0.24
N HIS A 278 15.28 0.99 -0.86
CA HIS A 278 16.18 -0.05 -1.34
C HIS A 278 16.66 -0.96 -0.22
N VAL A 279 17.09 -0.38 0.90
CA VAL A 279 17.53 -1.17 2.07
C VAL A 279 16.38 -2.02 2.61
N GLN A 280 15.19 -1.44 2.74
CA GLN A 280 14.03 -2.17 3.25
C GLN A 280 13.57 -3.29 2.30
N ILE A 281 13.53 -3.03 0.99
CA ILE A 281 13.13 -4.00 -0.03
C ILE A 281 14.07 -5.20 0.01
N ILE A 282 15.38 -4.99 -0.09
CA ILE A 282 16.38 -6.05 -0.05
C ILE A 282 16.30 -6.85 1.25
N ARG A 283 16.27 -6.15 2.40
CA ARG A 283 16.13 -6.80 3.71
C ARG A 283 14.87 -7.65 3.81
N THR A 284 13.75 -7.16 3.29
CA THR A 284 12.47 -7.87 3.35
C THR A 284 12.48 -9.11 2.45
N MET A 285 12.96 -9.00 1.21
CA MET A 285 13.07 -10.14 0.30
C MET A 285 13.95 -11.26 0.90
N ILE A 286 15.09 -10.89 1.47
CA ILE A 286 16.01 -11.87 2.09
C ILE A 286 15.37 -12.47 3.35
N SER A 287 14.86 -11.65 4.27
CA SER A 287 14.31 -12.12 5.56
C SER A 287 13.03 -12.96 5.42
N ARG A 288 12.28 -12.77 4.36
CA ARG A 288 11.08 -13.55 4.04
C ARG A 288 11.32 -14.67 3.04
N HIS A 289 12.56 -14.85 2.61
CA HIS A 289 12.94 -15.83 1.58
C HIS A 289 12.14 -15.66 0.28
N ASP A 290 11.86 -14.41 -0.12
CA ASP A 290 11.09 -14.09 -1.32
C ASP A 290 12.00 -14.03 -2.55
N TRP A 291 12.48 -15.21 -2.93
CA TRP A 291 13.40 -15.38 -4.06
C TRP A 291 12.77 -15.03 -5.41
N GLY A 292 11.44 -15.15 -5.51
CA GLY A 292 10.71 -14.78 -6.72
C GLY A 292 10.78 -13.27 -7.00
N ASP A 293 10.45 -12.44 -6.00
CA ASP A 293 10.56 -10.99 -6.13
C ASP A 293 12.01 -10.54 -6.26
N LEU A 294 12.95 -11.22 -5.57
CA LEU A 294 14.38 -10.95 -5.73
C LEU A 294 14.84 -11.20 -7.17
N ALA A 295 14.43 -12.31 -7.78
CA ALA A 295 14.78 -12.61 -9.18
C ALA A 295 14.22 -11.56 -10.14
N TRP A 296 12.96 -11.14 -9.97
CA TRP A 296 12.35 -10.07 -10.75
C TRP A 296 13.10 -8.74 -10.58
N SER A 297 13.41 -8.34 -9.36
CA SER A 297 14.16 -7.11 -9.07
C SER A 297 15.58 -7.14 -9.65
N MET A 298 16.29 -8.26 -9.48
CA MET A 298 17.64 -8.43 -10.03
C MET A 298 17.64 -8.40 -11.56
N SER A 299 16.57 -8.87 -12.22
CA SER A 299 16.45 -8.79 -13.68
C SER A 299 16.42 -7.34 -14.21
N PHE A 300 15.88 -6.39 -13.45
CA PHE A 300 15.97 -4.96 -13.77
C PHE A 300 17.44 -4.49 -13.75
N TYR A 301 18.15 -4.74 -12.66
CA TYR A 301 19.54 -4.28 -12.53
C TYR A 301 20.45 -4.90 -13.58
N LEU A 302 20.24 -6.19 -13.86
CA LEU A 302 20.98 -6.87 -14.93
C LEU A 302 20.70 -6.22 -16.30
N ARG A 303 19.43 -6.03 -16.64
CA ARG A 303 19.01 -5.37 -17.88
C ARG A 303 19.61 -3.97 -17.98
N PHE A 304 19.48 -3.16 -16.94
CA PHE A 304 19.99 -1.79 -16.91
C PHE A 304 21.52 -1.75 -17.10
N LEU A 305 22.25 -2.56 -16.34
CA LEU A 305 23.71 -2.61 -16.44
C LEU A 305 24.18 -3.12 -17.81
N CYS A 306 23.54 -4.17 -18.35
CA CYS A 306 23.86 -4.65 -19.70
C CYS A 306 23.61 -3.57 -20.78
N SER A 307 22.59 -2.72 -20.60
CA SER A 307 22.26 -1.64 -21.54
C SER A 307 23.19 -0.44 -21.45
N TYR A 308 23.66 -0.08 -20.26
CA TYR A 308 24.37 1.18 -20.02
C TYR A 308 25.88 1.04 -19.77
N ILE A 309 26.39 -0.11 -19.30
CA ILE A 309 27.84 -0.32 -19.12
C ILE A 309 28.63 -0.13 -20.44
N PRO A 310 28.17 -0.58 -21.61
CA PRO A 310 28.87 -0.34 -22.87
C PRO A 310 29.00 1.13 -23.23
N LEU A 311 28.13 2.00 -22.68
CA LEU A 311 28.05 3.42 -23.00
C LEU A 311 28.78 4.29 -21.96
N TYR A 312 28.66 3.95 -20.67
CA TYR A 312 29.14 4.76 -19.55
C TYR A 312 30.23 4.08 -18.70
N GLY A 313 30.54 2.81 -18.95
CA GLY A 313 31.28 1.98 -18.01
C GLY A 313 30.49 1.68 -16.72
N LEU A 314 31.07 0.86 -15.85
CA LEU A 314 30.39 0.43 -14.61
C LEU A 314 30.08 1.59 -13.68
N LEU A 315 31.06 2.43 -13.35
CA LEU A 315 30.86 3.56 -12.44
C LEU A 315 29.88 4.58 -12.98
N GLY A 316 29.95 4.90 -14.29
CA GLY A 316 29.02 5.81 -14.94
C GLY A 316 27.59 5.27 -14.94
N SER A 317 27.38 3.97 -15.15
CA SER A 317 26.07 3.34 -15.09
C SER A 317 25.49 3.33 -13.67
N VAL A 318 26.30 3.09 -12.65
CA VAL A 318 25.89 3.18 -11.24
C VAL A 318 25.54 4.63 -10.88
N ALA A 319 26.32 5.60 -11.32
CA ALA A 319 26.01 7.02 -11.10
C ALA A 319 24.71 7.42 -11.81
N LEU A 320 24.49 6.97 -13.04
CA LEU A 320 23.27 7.22 -13.81
C LEU A 320 22.04 6.68 -13.07
N ILE A 321 22.02 5.41 -12.68
CA ILE A 321 20.87 4.85 -11.96
C ILE A 321 20.64 5.53 -10.62
N SER A 322 21.70 5.88 -9.89
CA SER A 322 21.58 6.61 -8.63
C SER A 322 20.94 7.98 -8.81
N PHE A 323 21.32 8.69 -9.87
CA PHE A 323 20.73 9.99 -10.20
C PHE A 323 19.27 9.86 -10.67
N VAL A 324 18.96 8.84 -11.48
CA VAL A 324 17.57 8.52 -11.86
C VAL A 324 16.71 8.26 -10.61
N ARG A 325 17.22 7.46 -9.65
CA ARG A 325 16.51 7.18 -8.39
C ARG A 325 16.31 8.42 -7.53
N PHE A 326 17.28 9.32 -7.52
CA PHE A 326 17.17 10.61 -6.86
C PHE A 326 16.03 11.46 -7.46
N LEU A 327 15.96 11.60 -8.78
CA LEU A 327 14.90 12.33 -9.47
C LEU A 327 13.52 11.69 -9.27
N GLU A 328 13.44 10.37 -9.41
CA GLU A 328 12.25 9.58 -9.16
C GLU A 328 11.74 9.76 -7.72
N SER A 329 12.65 9.78 -6.75
CA SER A 329 12.30 9.91 -5.34
C SER A 329 11.67 11.27 -5.02
N HIS A 330 12.16 12.35 -5.65
CA HIS A 330 11.52 13.66 -5.55
C HIS A 330 10.09 13.64 -6.10
N TRP A 331 9.87 13.01 -7.24
CA TRP A 331 8.53 12.89 -7.81
C TRP A 331 7.61 12.04 -6.94
N PHE A 332 8.09 10.87 -6.54
CA PHE A 332 7.33 9.90 -5.74
C PHE A 332 6.82 10.50 -4.43
N VAL A 333 7.69 11.19 -3.69
CA VAL A 333 7.32 11.78 -2.38
C VAL A 333 6.17 12.78 -2.51
N TRP A 334 6.20 13.63 -3.53
CA TRP A 334 5.12 14.60 -3.72
C TRP A 334 3.79 13.91 -3.98
N VAL A 335 3.75 12.95 -4.90
CA VAL A 335 2.51 12.27 -5.27
C VAL A 335 1.93 11.45 -4.12
N THR A 336 2.76 10.71 -3.39
CA THR A 336 2.27 9.82 -2.32
C THR A 336 1.92 10.55 -1.03
N GLN A 337 2.38 11.79 -0.84
CA GLN A 337 2.17 12.51 0.42
C GLN A 337 1.20 13.70 0.30
N MET A 338 1.00 14.25 -0.89
CA MET A 338 0.19 15.45 -1.08
C MET A 338 -1.27 15.29 -0.67
N ASN A 339 -1.80 14.07 -0.72
CA ASN A 339 -3.20 13.77 -0.43
C ASN A 339 -3.44 13.38 1.05
N HIS A 340 -2.37 13.07 1.80
CA HIS A 340 -2.46 12.55 3.16
C HIS A 340 -1.88 13.48 4.22
N LEU A 341 -0.72 14.11 3.98
CA LEU A 341 -0.08 14.99 4.96
C LEU A 341 -0.90 16.22 5.38
N PRO A 342 -1.71 16.85 4.51
CA PRO A 342 -2.57 17.96 4.91
C PRO A 342 -3.76 17.55 5.78
N MET A 343 -4.03 16.25 5.86
CA MET A 343 -5.20 15.69 6.52
C MET A 343 -4.91 15.30 7.97
N ASP A 344 -5.93 14.81 8.68
CA ASP A 344 -5.78 14.39 10.07
C ASP A 344 -4.82 13.21 10.21
N ILE A 345 -3.77 13.39 11.00
CA ILE A 345 -2.80 12.36 11.37
C ILE A 345 -2.76 12.27 12.90
N ASP A 346 -3.16 11.12 13.45
CA ASP A 346 -3.30 10.96 14.90
C ASP A 346 -3.14 9.49 15.34
N HIS A 347 -3.17 9.29 16.65
CA HIS A 347 -3.44 7.98 17.23
C HIS A 347 -4.87 7.55 16.93
N GLU A 348 -5.12 6.24 16.99
CA GLU A 348 -6.43 5.70 16.71
C GLU A 348 -7.47 6.26 17.67
N LYS A 349 -8.43 6.93 17.11
CA LYS A 349 -9.70 7.25 17.72
C LYS A 349 -10.68 6.23 17.14
N HIS A 350 -11.49 5.61 17.98
CA HIS A 350 -12.52 4.65 17.51
C HIS A 350 -13.52 5.38 16.60
N ARG A 351 -13.17 5.50 15.34
CA ARG A 351 -14.00 6.07 14.29
C ARG A 351 -14.44 4.95 13.36
N ASP A 352 -15.64 5.09 12.80
CA ASP A 352 -16.07 4.19 11.74
C ASP A 352 -15.07 4.24 10.57
N TRP A 353 -15.01 3.14 9.81
CA TRP A 353 -14.04 2.99 8.73
C TRP A 353 -14.17 4.11 7.68
N LEU A 354 -15.39 4.43 7.25
CA LEU A 354 -15.62 5.44 6.22
C LEU A 354 -15.17 6.83 6.66
N THR A 355 -15.55 7.27 7.87
CA THR A 355 -15.12 8.57 8.42
C THR A 355 -13.59 8.64 8.53
N MET A 356 -12.94 7.55 8.96
CA MET A 356 -11.48 7.49 9.05
C MET A 356 -10.82 7.67 7.66
N GLN A 357 -11.34 6.99 6.63
CA GLN A 357 -10.84 7.13 5.25
C GLN A 357 -10.98 8.58 4.74
N LEU A 358 -12.15 9.17 4.89
CA LEU A 358 -12.43 10.54 4.45
C LEU A 358 -11.61 11.60 5.18
N GLN A 359 -11.31 11.39 6.47
CA GLN A 359 -10.50 12.33 7.25
C GLN A 359 -9.00 12.20 6.97
N ALA A 360 -8.57 11.06 6.44
CA ALA A 360 -7.17 10.80 6.12
C ALA A 360 -6.77 11.19 4.69
N THR A 361 -7.73 11.55 3.83
CA THR A 361 -7.48 11.75 2.39
C THR A 361 -8.14 13.00 1.84
N CYS A 362 -7.48 13.62 0.86
CA CYS A 362 -8.08 14.67 0.02
C CYS A 362 -7.70 14.47 -1.44
N ASN A 363 -8.53 15.01 -2.33
CA ASN A 363 -8.23 15.07 -3.75
C ASN A 363 -7.39 16.30 -4.11
N ILE A 364 -6.57 16.17 -5.14
CA ILE A 364 -5.90 17.29 -5.80
C ILE A 364 -6.68 17.61 -7.08
N GLU A 365 -6.68 18.89 -7.43
CA GLU A 365 -7.44 19.41 -8.57
C GLU A 365 -7.15 18.62 -9.86
N LYS A 366 -8.21 18.29 -10.59
CA LYS A 366 -8.15 17.59 -11.87
C LYS A 366 -7.54 18.49 -12.95
N SER A 367 -6.52 17.97 -13.64
CA SER A 367 -5.99 18.54 -14.89
C SER A 367 -5.26 17.47 -15.67
N LEU A 368 -5.08 17.64 -16.98
CA LEU A 368 -4.31 16.72 -17.80
C LEU A 368 -2.90 16.48 -17.27
N PHE A 369 -2.27 17.54 -16.71
CA PHE A 369 -0.97 17.42 -16.10
C PHE A 369 -1.02 16.65 -14.78
N ASN A 370 -1.91 16.99 -13.86
CA ASN A 370 -2.01 16.34 -12.56
C ASN A 370 -2.38 14.87 -12.71
N ASP A 371 -3.32 14.55 -13.60
CA ASP A 371 -3.75 13.18 -13.87
C ASP A 371 -2.58 12.33 -14.39
N TRP A 372 -1.81 12.87 -15.35
CA TRP A 372 -0.61 12.20 -15.85
C TRP A 372 0.51 12.16 -14.81
N PHE A 373 0.78 13.27 -14.14
CA PHE A 373 1.88 13.39 -13.16
C PHE A 373 1.71 12.44 -11.98
N SER A 374 0.50 12.28 -11.50
CA SER A 374 0.19 11.42 -10.37
C SER A 374 -0.21 9.98 -10.78
N GLY A 375 -0.39 9.70 -12.08
CA GLY A 375 -0.97 8.44 -12.55
C GLY A 375 -2.40 8.26 -12.04
N HIS A 376 -3.16 9.34 -12.00
CA HIS A 376 -4.54 9.44 -11.44
C HIS A 376 -4.65 9.28 -9.92
N LEU A 377 -3.53 9.24 -9.17
CA LEU A 377 -3.55 9.22 -7.70
C LEU A 377 -3.91 10.57 -7.07
N ASN A 378 -4.19 11.60 -7.86
CA ASN A 378 -4.81 12.84 -7.42
C ASN A 378 -6.29 12.67 -7.02
N PHE A 379 -6.94 11.56 -7.38
CA PHE A 379 -8.30 11.16 -6.97
C PHE A 379 -8.24 10.19 -5.77
N GLN A 380 -7.68 10.65 -4.65
CA GLN A 380 -7.35 9.78 -3.52
C GLN A 380 -8.57 9.35 -2.72
N ILE A 381 -9.62 10.21 -2.66
CA ILE A 381 -10.87 9.87 -1.95
C ILE A 381 -11.55 8.67 -2.62
N GLU A 382 -11.57 8.65 -3.96
CA GLU A 382 -12.15 7.55 -4.73
C GLU A 382 -11.25 6.31 -4.72
N HIS A 383 -9.96 6.50 -4.49
CA HIS A 383 -8.98 5.43 -4.45
C HIS A 383 -8.96 4.70 -3.10
N GLN A 384 -9.00 5.42 -1.95
CA GLN A 384 -8.96 4.85 -0.61
C GLN A 384 -10.21 4.03 -0.29
#